data_f303194b55e5136bf4416f829c14f537
#
_entry.id   f303194b55e5136bf4416f829c14f537
#
_cell.length_a   1.000
_cell.length_b   1.000
_cell.length_c   1.000
_cell.angle_alpha   90.00
_cell.angle_beta   90.00
_cell.angle_gamma   90.00
#
_symmetry.space_group_name_H-M   'P 1'
#
loop_
_entity.id
_entity.type
_entity.pdbx_description
1 polymer ?
#
loop_
_entity_poly.entity_id
_entity_poly.type
_entity_poly.pdbx_seq_one_letter_code
_entity_poly.pdbx_strand_id
1 'polypeptide(L)'
;MRVTTALKRLLDLSGITVTEVDFQLSKVVVTVKLRSGRLRCPECAFSTKGRYDRRGVASSWRHLDLGRWRLEVRATLRRLRCPTHGVRTEGVPFARTGSRFTRDFEDLVGWLATTMDKTAIRRLVRVDWDSVGRIIERVMATGLDPNRLERLFVCGADEVSWRKGHSYLTLVSNHDTGKFVWGAEGKDTATLDSFFGELGEERSAAITAISMDMGAAFEKSARKPGHATKAVICFDPFHVVQAGTQALEKVRRSVWQEMRKLPDQNAARRFKGARWALLKNPGDLTDDQSATLRKLKRRGGDLWRAYALKEALRAIFAGDLAEDEVGMLLDRFCSRASRSGLKPFVTVAQTIRKRREGILAAVRLGVNNARHEGLNRRVRLIINRAYGFHSANAALALIMVTLGPINHVLPHERAKVADP
;
A
#
# COMPACT_ATOMS: atom_id res chain seq x y z
N MET A 1 26.36 40.57 11.58
CA MET A 1 25.38 39.64 12.22
C MET A 1 26.16 38.52 12.94
N ARG A 2 25.81 38.18 14.19
CA ARG A 2 26.48 37.08 14.92
C ARG A 2 26.14 35.72 14.26
N VAL A 3 27.11 34.79 14.24
CA VAL A 3 26.94 33.45 13.67
C VAL A 3 25.74 32.70 14.27
N THR A 4 25.54 32.82 15.60
CA THR A 4 24.38 32.23 16.31
C THR A 4 23.06 32.78 15.80
N THR A 5 22.96 34.07 15.49
CA THR A 5 21.78 34.72 14.91
C THR A 5 21.54 34.24 13.47
N ALA A 6 22.61 34.14 12.69
CA ALA A 6 22.52 33.60 11.32
C ALA A 6 21.98 32.16 11.30
N LEU A 7 22.57 31.28 12.11
CA LEU A 7 22.13 29.91 12.17
C LEU A 7 20.74 29.74 12.80
N LYS A 8 20.35 30.58 13.75
CA LYS A 8 18.97 30.59 14.24
C LYS A 8 17.96 30.83 13.10
N ARG A 9 18.25 31.79 12.21
CA ARG A 9 17.38 32.08 11.05
C ARG A 9 17.43 31.01 9.97
N LEU A 10 18.61 30.44 9.70
CA LEU A 10 18.78 29.41 8.68
C LEU A 10 18.15 28.06 9.07
N LEU A 11 18.23 27.69 10.35
CA LEU A 11 17.66 26.45 10.86
C LEU A 11 16.14 26.52 11.00
N ASP A 12 15.61 27.67 11.31
CA ASP A 12 14.18 27.94 11.54
C ASP A 12 13.49 26.87 12.42
N LEU A 13 14.21 26.35 13.41
CA LEU A 13 13.69 25.37 14.35
C LEU A 13 12.88 26.09 15.45
N SER A 14 11.62 25.72 15.58
CA SER A 14 10.73 26.33 16.56
C SER A 14 11.16 26.04 18.00
N GLY A 15 10.91 27.00 18.91
CA GLY A 15 11.06 26.81 20.34
C GLY A 15 12.48 26.68 20.88
N ILE A 16 13.50 27.09 20.11
CA ILE A 16 14.91 27.04 20.51
C ILE A 16 15.61 28.41 20.48
N THR A 17 16.72 28.49 21.21
CA THR A 17 17.73 29.55 21.10
C THR A 17 19.07 28.91 20.81
N VAL A 18 19.79 29.38 19.77
CA VAL A 18 21.15 28.95 19.48
C VAL A 18 22.11 29.62 20.47
N THR A 19 22.87 28.84 21.20
CA THR A 19 23.81 29.33 22.21
C THR A 19 25.25 29.29 21.73
N GLU A 20 25.60 28.27 20.92
CA GLU A 20 26.97 28.05 20.45
C GLU A 20 26.95 27.39 19.08
N VAL A 21 27.99 27.64 18.29
CA VAL A 21 28.22 27.03 16.97
C VAL A 21 29.68 26.63 16.88
N ASP A 22 29.91 25.36 16.62
CA ASP A 22 31.25 24.78 16.46
C ASP A 22 31.40 24.24 15.03
N PHE A 23 32.40 24.78 14.30
CA PHE A 23 32.73 24.36 12.94
C PHE A 23 33.88 23.35 12.98
N GLN A 24 33.55 22.10 12.75
CA GLN A 24 34.49 20.99 12.67
C GLN A 24 34.82 20.63 11.21
N LEU A 25 35.87 19.86 10.95
CA LEU A 25 36.32 19.50 9.59
C LEU A 25 35.22 18.90 8.69
N SER A 26 34.32 18.10 9.24
CA SER A 26 33.29 17.37 8.48
C SER A 26 31.86 17.67 8.88
N LYS A 27 31.65 18.44 9.94
CA LYS A 27 30.32 18.78 10.46
C LYS A 27 30.27 20.14 11.15
N VAL A 28 29.09 20.71 11.20
CA VAL A 28 28.75 21.88 12.02
C VAL A 28 27.90 21.41 13.18
N VAL A 29 28.28 21.76 14.40
CA VAL A 29 27.54 21.43 15.63
C VAL A 29 26.91 22.71 16.17
N VAL A 30 25.59 22.70 16.30
CA VAL A 30 24.82 23.84 16.82
C VAL A 30 24.24 23.46 18.17
N THR A 31 24.74 24.06 19.25
CA THR A 31 24.22 23.89 20.60
C THR A 31 23.03 24.82 20.80
N VAL A 32 21.92 24.24 21.27
CA VAL A 32 20.67 24.98 21.44
C VAL A 32 20.11 24.79 22.86
N LYS A 33 19.33 25.77 23.30
CA LYS A 33 18.54 25.75 24.54
C LYS A 33 17.07 25.84 24.19
N LEU A 34 16.24 24.99 24.83
CA LEU A 34 14.79 25.06 24.70
C LEU A 34 14.27 26.33 25.39
N ARG A 35 13.43 27.11 24.69
CA ARG A 35 12.83 28.35 25.23
C ARG A 35 11.70 28.06 26.22
N SER A 36 10.95 26.96 26.05
CA SER A 36 9.81 26.65 26.88
C SER A 36 10.21 26.42 28.34
N GLY A 37 9.57 27.16 29.24
CA GLY A 37 9.65 26.89 30.68
C GLY A 37 8.87 25.64 31.12
N ARG A 38 7.93 25.17 30.29
CA ARG A 38 7.17 23.92 30.55
C ARG A 38 7.83 22.74 29.85
N LEU A 39 7.98 21.67 30.61
CA LEU A 39 8.47 20.37 30.10
C LEU A 39 7.26 19.57 29.63
N ARG A 40 7.38 18.91 28.47
CA ARG A 40 6.32 18.06 27.90
C ARG A 40 6.74 16.59 27.97
N CYS A 41 5.82 15.72 28.38
CA CYS A 41 6.03 14.29 28.28
C CYS A 41 6.12 13.90 26.79
N PRO A 42 7.11 13.08 26.37
CA PRO A 42 7.21 12.67 24.97
C PRO A 42 6.14 11.66 24.55
N GLU A 43 5.45 11.03 25.51
CA GLU A 43 4.52 9.91 25.29
C GLU A 43 3.04 10.28 25.48
N CYS A 44 2.75 11.45 26.10
CA CYS A 44 1.37 11.93 26.27
C CYS A 44 1.30 13.46 26.34
N ALA A 45 0.07 14.00 26.44
CA ALA A 45 -0.18 15.44 26.50
C ALA A 45 0.25 16.12 27.82
N PHE A 46 0.72 15.36 28.81
CA PHE A 46 1.12 15.93 30.12
C PHE A 46 2.26 16.92 29.99
N SER A 47 2.10 18.08 30.67
CA SER A 47 3.15 19.11 30.74
C SER A 47 3.24 19.72 32.12
N THR A 48 4.46 20.07 32.54
CA THR A 48 4.73 20.62 33.87
C THR A 48 5.82 21.67 33.86
N LYS A 49 5.83 22.59 34.84
CA LYS A 49 6.98 23.46 35.12
C LYS A 49 7.99 22.77 36.03
N GLY A 50 7.54 21.76 36.80
CA GLY A 50 8.39 21.00 37.72
C GLY A 50 9.42 20.15 36.98
N ARG A 51 10.69 20.40 37.28
CA ARG A 51 11.82 19.63 36.76
C ARG A 51 12.21 18.57 37.77
N TYR A 52 12.34 17.32 37.34
CA TYR A 52 12.91 16.27 38.16
C TYR A 52 14.42 16.47 38.33
N ASP A 53 15.16 16.51 37.22
CA ASP A 53 16.60 16.85 37.17
C ASP A 53 17.03 17.28 35.76
N ARG A 54 18.34 17.42 35.56
CA ARG A 54 18.95 17.62 34.23
C ARG A 54 19.73 16.37 33.84
N ARG A 55 19.65 16.01 32.57
CA ARG A 55 20.51 14.97 32.01
C ARG A 55 21.97 15.43 32.02
N GLY A 56 22.90 14.61 32.55
CA GLY A 56 24.33 14.93 32.55
C GLY A 56 24.96 14.96 31.17
N VAL A 57 24.34 14.31 30.17
CA VAL A 57 24.86 14.18 28.80
C VAL A 57 23.92 14.91 27.83
N ALA A 58 24.50 15.69 26.91
CA ALA A 58 23.75 16.35 25.85
C ALA A 58 23.18 15.32 24.86
N SER A 59 21.93 15.56 24.44
CA SER A 59 21.31 14.82 23.33
C SER A 59 21.67 15.48 22.01
N SER A 60 21.75 14.67 20.94
CA SER A 60 22.18 15.10 19.63
C SER A 60 21.21 14.60 18.56
N TRP A 61 20.92 15.46 17.57
CA TRP A 61 20.06 15.16 16.43
C TRP A 61 20.74 15.58 15.14
N ARG A 62 20.75 14.68 14.17
CA ARG A 62 21.15 14.97 12.80
C ARG A 62 20.10 15.87 12.15
N HIS A 63 20.51 16.96 11.54
CA HIS A 63 19.67 17.86 10.74
C HIS A 63 20.06 17.79 9.26
N LEU A 64 19.35 18.52 8.41
CA LEU A 64 19.67 18.68 7.00
C LEU A 64 21.08 19.23 6.83
N ASP A 65 21.77 18.79 5.79
CA ASP A 65 23.15 19.21 5.55
C ASP A 65 23.24 20.68 5.17
N LEU A 66 24.29 21.34 5.63
CA LEU A 66 24.65 22.69 5.22
C LEU A 66 25.74 22.58 4.13
N GLY A 67 25.32 22.51 2.88
CA GLY A 67 26.23 22.21 1.77
C GLY A 67 26.88 20.83 1.96
N ARG A 68 28.22 20.79 1.98
CA ARG A 68 28.95 19.54 2.19
C ARG A 68 29.05 19.08 3.65
N TRP A 69 28.80 19.98 4.62
CA TRP A 69 28.94 19.67 6.05
C TRP A 69 27.68 19.05 6.61
N ARG A 70 27.85 18.00 7.41
CA ARG A 70 26.78 17.47 8.22
C ARG A 70 26.40 18.47 9.31
N LEU A 71 25.11 18.66 9.54
CA LEU A 71 24.63 19.50 10.62
C LEU A 71 24.11 18.66 11.78
N GLU A 72 24.56 18.98 12.99
CA GLU A 72 24.16 18.32 14.24
C GLU A 72 23.62 19.38 15.21
N VAL A 73 22.41 19.16 15.72
CA VAL A 73 21.79 19.99 16.75
C VAL A 73 21.99 19.31 18.09
N ARG A 74 22.53 20.01 19.08
CA ARG A 74 22.75 19.49 20.45
C ARG A 74 21.98 20.28 21.49
N ALA A 75 21.43 19.58 22.50
CA ALA A 75 20.79 20.20 23.64
C ALA A 75 20.95 19.36 24.91
N THR A 76 21.16 20.00 26.04
CA THR A 76 21.06 19.37 27.35
C THR A 76 19.60 19.42 27.81
N LEU A 77 18.97 18.26 27.90
CA LEU A 77 17.56 18.11 28.20
C LEU A 77 17.33 17.95 29.70
N ARG A 78 16.13 18.34 30.15
CA ARG A 78 15.63 18.17 31.50
C ARG A 78 14.78 16.90 31.59
N ARG A 79 14.67 16.31 32.78
CA ARG A 79 13.72 15.23 33.04
C ARG A 79 12.52 15.75 33.84
N LEU A 80 11.37 15.18 33.60
CA LEU A 80 10.11 15.42 34.28
C LEU A 80 9.55 14.12 34.85
N ARG A 81 8.70 14.21 35.87
CA ARG A 81 7.93 13.06 36.37
C ARG A 81 6.51 13.16 35.82
N CYS A 82 6.17 12.27 34.89
CA CYS A 82 4.83 12.12 34.32
C CYS A 82 4.00 11.20 35.26
N PRO A 83 2.75 11.54 35.56
CA PRO A 83 1.89 10.66 36.38
C PRO A 83 1.69 9.28 35.76
N THR A 84 1.56 9.21 34.45
CA THR A 84 1.29 7.96 33.70
C THR A 84 2.56 7.20 33.37
N HIS A 85 3.64 7.91 32.96
CA HIS A 85 4.84 7.28 32.37
C HIS A 85 6.08 7.34 33.30
N GLY A 86 5.95 7.89 34.52
CA GLY A 86 7.07 8.03 35.44
C GLY A 86 8.11 9.05 34.96
N VAL A 87 9.39 8.84 35.30
CA VAL A 87 10.47 9.79 34.95
C VAL A 87 10.80 9.66 33.46
N ARG A 88 10.65 10.78 32.73
CA ARG A 88 10.91 10.86 31.28
C ARG A 88 11.79 12.08 30.97
N THR A 89 12.59 11.97 29.91
CA THR A 89 13.25 13.12 29.32
C THR A 89 12.23 13.94 28.54
N GLU A 90 12.26 15.28 28.68
CA GLU A 90 11.33 16.16 27.97
C GLU A 90 11.38 15.97 26.45
N GLY A 91 10.21 16.06 25.80
CA GLY A 91 10.09 16.06 24.35
C GLY A 91 10.60 17.38 23.77
N VAL A 92 11.23 17.32 22.61
CA VAL A 92 11.70 18.49 21.87
C VAL A 92 10.76 18.82 20.71
N PRO A 93 10.54 20.11 20.36
CA PRO A 93 9.57 20.48 19.33
C PRO A 93 10.05 20.16 17.91
N PHE A 94 11.35 20.04 17.69
CA PHE A 94 11.98 19.90 16.40
C PHE A 94 12.32 18.43 16.01
N ALA A 95 12.01 17.44 16.84
CA ALA A 95 12.24 16.03 16.52
C ALA A 95 11.08 15.15 17.00
N ARG A 96 10.88 14.02 16.31
CA ARG A 96 9.92 12.99 16.73
C ARG A 96 10.44 12.25 17.95
N THR A 97 9.53 11.75 18.77
CA THR A 97 9.88 10.96 19.97
C THR A 97 10.76 9.76 19.56
N GLY A 98 11.85 9.55 20.32
CA GLY A 98 12.79 8.46 20.08
C GLY A 98 13.69 8.63 18.85
N SER A 99 13.58 9.74 18.10
CA SER A 99 14.42 10.01 16.95
C SER A 99 15.77 10.63 17.33
N ARG A 100 16.81 10.30 16.55
CA ARG A 100 18.11 11.00 16.51
C ARG A 100 18.22 11.95 15.32
N PHE A 101 17.11 12.24 14.66
CA PHE A 101 16.99 13.13 13.51
C PHE A 101 15.99 14.23 13.81
N THR A 102 16.21 15.42 13.25
CA THR A 102 15.20 16.45 13.31
C THR A 102 13.99 16.05 12.44
N ARG A 103 12.83 16.63 12.71
CA ARG A 103 11.62 16.40 11.92
C ARG A 103 11.84 16.72 10.44
N ASP A 104 12.53 17.82 10.14
CA ASP A 104 12.85 18.23 8.77
C ASP A 104 13.67 17.19 8.01
N PHE A 105 14.66 16.60 8.70
CA PHE A 105 15.44 15.53 8.12
C PHE A 105 14.60 14.28 7.82
N GLU A 106 13.74 13.88 8.77
CA GLU A 106 12.87 12.72 8.60
C GLU A 106 11.80 12.95 7.52
N ASP A 107 11.22 14.15 7.46
CA ASP A 107 10.21 14.49 6.45
C ASP A 107 10.82 14.48 5.04
N LEU A 108 12.04 15.00 4.87
CA LEU A 108 12.77 14.88 3.60
C LEU A 108 13.00 13.40 3.23
N VAL A 109 13.47 12.58 4.16
CA VAL A 109 13.71 11.14 3.90
C VAL A 109 12.40 10.43 3.56
N GLY A 110 11.31 10.74 4.27
CA GLY A 110 9.98 10.19 3.98
C GLY A 110 9.50 10.54 2.57
N TRP A 111 9.66 11.80 2.17
CA TRP A 111 9.32 12.26 0.82
C TRP A 111 10.18 11.57 -0.25
N LEU A 112 11.49 11.51 -0.07
CA LEU A 112 12.41 10.82 -0.98
C LEU A 112 12.04 9.34 -1.15
N ALA A 113 11.57 8.68 -0.08
CA ALA A 113 11.16 7.28 -0.12
C ALA A 113 9.95 7.02 -1.03
N THR A 114 9.15 8.05 -1.34
CA THR A 114 8.04 7.92 -2.30
C THR A 114 8.52 7.65 -3.73
N THR A 115 9.75 8.10 -4.07
CA THR A 115 10.29 8.07 -5.43
C THR A 115 11.60 7.32 -5.57
N MET A 116 12.44 7.23 -4.53
CA MET A 116 13.78 6.64 -4.57
C MET A 116 13.85 5.33 -3.76
N ASP A 117 14.82 4.47 -4.12
CA ASP A 117 15.18 3.31 -3.31
C ASP A 117 16.02 3.70 -2.07
N LYS A 118 16.05 2.82 -1.07
CA LYS A 118 16.76 3.07 0.20
C LYS A 118 18.27 3.26 0.02
N THR A 119 18.88 2.64 -0.99
CA THR A 119 20.33 2.76 -1.26
C THR A 119 20.67 4.14 -1.80
N ALA A 120 19.85 4.67 -2.71
CA ALA A 120 19.99 6.02 -3.23
C ALA A 120 19.75 7.06 -2.13
N ILE A 121 18.71 6.88 -1.30
CA ILE A 121 18.45 7.77 -0.15
C ILE A 121 19.63 7.76 0.82
N ARG A 122 20.09 6.58 1.25
CA ARG A 122 21.25 6.41 2.13
C ARG A 122 22.46 7.20 1.63
N ARG A 123 22.76 7.09 0.34
CA ARG A 123 23.88 7.80 -0.29
C ARG A 123 23.67 9.32 -0.27
N LEU A 124 22.47 9.77 -0.61
CA LEU A 124 22.13 11.19 -0.68
C LEU A 124 22.20 11.87 0.69
N VAL A 125 21.51 11.29 1.69
CA VAL A 125 21.40 11.89 3.02
C VAL A 125 22.49 11.42 4.00
N ARG A 126 23.40 10.55 3.57
CA ARG A 126 24.60 10.10 4.31
C ARG A 126 24.28 9.49 5.68
N VAL A 127 23.30 8.59 5.75
CA VAL A 127 22.94 7.79 6.93
C VAL A 127 23.06 6.29 6.61
N ASP A 128 23.02 5.44 7.61
CA ASP A 128 23.00 3.99 7.41
C ASP A 128 21.62 3.50 6.88
N TRP A 129 21.62 2.32 6.26
CA TRP A 129 20.46 1.76 5.60
C TRP A 129 19.29 1.46 6.57
N ASP A 130 19.60 1.01 7.79
CA ASP A 130 18.61 0.72 8.82
C ASP A 130 17.96 2.01 9.35
N SER A 131 18.73 3.09 9.44
CA SER A 131 18.20 4.40 9.83
C SER A 131 17.15 4.89 8.84
N VAL A 132 17.37 4.72 7.52
CA VAL A 132 16.35 5.06 6.50
C VAL A 132 15.05 4.28 6.76
N GLY A 133 15.13 2.97 7.05
CA GLY A 133 13.95 2.16 7.37
C GLY A 133 13.19 2.68 8.59
N ARG A 134 13.90 2.88 9.70
CA ARG A 134 13.30 3.41 10.94
C ARG A 134 12.70 4.81 10.78
N ILE A 135 13.27 5.65 9.92
CA ILE A 135 12.72 6.97 9.61
C ILE A 135 11.39 6.80 8.86
N ILE A 136 11.34 5.95 7.82
CA ILE A 136 10.11 5.68 7.06
C ILE A 136 8.99 5.19 8.00
N GLU A 137 9.29 4.26 8.91
CA GLU A 137 8.32 3.76 9.89
C GLU A 137 7.81 4.88 10.82
N ARG A 138 8.69 5.77 11.33
CA ARG A 138 8.27 6.90 12.16
C ARG A 138 7.48 7.95 11.39
N VAL A 139 7.86 8.24 10.15
CA VAL A 139 7.12 9.16 9.29
C VAL A 139 5.72 8.60 9.02
N MET A 140 5.59 7.32 8.73
CA MET A 140 4.29 6.66 8.60
C MET A 140 3.47 6.78 9.89
N ALA A 141 4.02 6.37 11.02
CA ALA A 141 3.31 6.34 12.29
C ALA A 141 2.83 7.73 12.77
N THR A 142 3.53 8.80 12.40
CA THR A 142 3.21 10.17 12.85
C THR A 142 2.59 11.06 11.76
N GLY A 143 2.67 10.65 10.50
CA GLY A 143 2.20 11.43 9.35
C GLY A 143 0.88 10.97 8.77
N LEU A 144 0.41 9.75 9.12
CA LEU A 144 -0.90 9.30 8.71
C LEU A 144 -1.99 10.21 9.28
N ASP A 145 -2.92 10.61 8.42
CA ASP A 145 -4.09 11.38 8.84
C ASP A 145 -4.85 10.60 9.93
N PRO A 146 -4.99 11.14 11.15
CA PRO A 146 -5.72 10.48 12.22
C PRO A 146 -7.21 10.27 11.85
N ASN A 147 -7.78 11.13 11.00
CA ASN A 147 -9.16 11.10 10.58
C ASN A 147 -9.38 10.25 9.31
N ARG A 148 -8.37 9.50 8.85
CA ARG A 148 -8.41 8.71 7.61
C ARG A 148 -9.56 7.71 7.51
N LEU A 149 -10.16 7.34 8.62
CA LEU A 149 -11.25 6.38 8.72
C LEU A 149 -12.63 7.03 8.96
N GLU A 150 -12.71 8.36 9.15
CA GLU A 150 -13.97 9.00 9.55
C GLU A 150 -15.03 9.06 8.45
N ARG A 151 -14.62 9.21 7.19
CA ARG A 151 -15.52 9.35 6.02
C ARG A 151 -15.32 8.22 5.03
N LEU A 152 -15.30 6.99 5.53
CA LEU A 152 -15.07 5.80 4.72
C LEU A 152 -16.41 5.13 4.38
N PHE A 153 -17.10 5.63 3.35
CA PHE A 153 -18.40 5.10 2.92
C PHE A 153 -18.27 4.00 1.88
N VAL A 154 -17.30 4.10 0.99
CA VAL A 154 -16.99 3.09 -0.03
C VAL A 154 -15.52 2.71 0.06
N CYS A 155 -15.25 1.46 0.34
CA CYS A 155 -13.89 0.98 0.49
C CYS A 155 -13.63 -0.25 -0.37
N GLY A 156 -12.34 -0.52 -0.59
CA GLY A 156 -11.90 -1.74 -1.23
C GLY A 156 -10.92 -2.48 -0.34
N ALA A 157 -11.06 -3.79 -0.24
CA ALA A 157 -10.13 -4.67 0.46
C ALA A 157 -9.48 -5.63 -0.55
N ASP A 158 -8.15 -5.65 -0.58
CA ASP A 158 -7.40 -6.53 -1.47
C ASP A 158 -6.14 -7.07 -0.80
N GLU A 159 -5.60 -8.16 -1.35
CA GLU A 159 -4.38 -8.80 -0.85
C GLU A 159 -3.22 -8.63 -1.83
N VAL A 160 -2.06 -8.27 -1.32
CA VAL A 160 -0.83 -8.15 -2.10
C VAL A 160 0.27 -9.00 -1.49
N SER A 161 0.91 -9.85 -2.30
CA SER A 161 2.10 -10.56 -1.86
C SER A 161 3.28 -9.60 -1.78
N TRP A 162 3.88 -9.45 -0.59
CA TRP A 162 5.04 -8.61 -0.37
C TRP A 162 6.37 -9.38 -0.38
N ARG A 163 6.28 -10.72 -0.30
CA ARG A 163 7.44 -11.63 -0.33
C ARG A 163 7.03 -12.96 -0.96
N LYS A 164 7.97 -13.66 -1.61
CA LYS A 164 7.77 -15.03 -2.07
C LYS A 164 7.51 -15.96 -0.88
N GLY A 165 6.69 -17.01 -1.08
CA GLY A 165 6.39 -18.01 -0.03
C GLY A 165 5.14 -17.69 0.78
N HIS A 166 4.07 -17.20 0.13
CA HIS A 166 2.75 -16.96 0.74
C HIS A 166 2.70 -15.89 1.84
N SER A 167 3.55 -14.87 1.75
CA SER A 167 3.52 -13.71 2.64
C SER A 167 2.68 -12.59 2.01
N TYR A 168 1.56 -12.22 2.64
CA TYR A 168 0.59 -11.27 2.13
C TYR A 168 0.37 -10.10 3.07
N LEU A 169 0.00 -8.96 2.50
CA LEU A 169 -0.60 -7.83 3.19
C LEU A 169 -2.05 -7.71 2.73
N THR A 170 -2.97 -7.51 3.66
CA THR A 170 -4.31 -6.99 3.38
C THR A 170 -4.26 -5.48 3.42
N LEU A 171 -4.72 -4.83 2.37
CA LEU A 171 -4.76 -3.38 2.24
C LEU A 171 -6.20 -2.92 2.05
N VAL A 172 -6.62 -1.90 2.79
CA VAL A 172 -7.92 -1.27 2.63
C VAL A 172 -7.73 0.14 2.07
N SER A 173 -8.44 0.43 0.99
CA SER A 173 -8.42 1.74 0.34
C SER A 173 -9.78 2.42 0.44
N ASN A 174 -9.76 3.74 0.44
CA ASN A 174 -10.94 4.57 0.26
C ASN A 174 -11.13 4.83 -1.25
N HIS A 175 -12.29 4.46 -1.80
CA HIS A 175 -12.60 4.66 -3.22
C HIS A 175 -12.72 6.13 -3.62
N ASP A 176 -13.17 7.00 -2.71
CA ASP A 176 -13.34 8.42 -3.01
C ASP A 176 -11.99 9.12 -3.17
N THR A 177 -11.04 8.82 -2.28
CA THR A 177 -9.71 9.46 -2.27
C THR A 177 -8.68 8.72 -3.11
N GLY A 178 -8.89 7.43 -3.40
CA GLY A 178 -7.92 6.57 -4.08
C GLY A 178 -6.66 6.34 -3.25
N LYS A 179 -6.73 6.38 -1.91
CA LYS A 179 -5.62 6.17 -1.00
C LYS A 179 -5.84 4.94 -0.14
N PHE A 180 -4.76 4.25 0.24
CA PHE A 180 -4.83 3.23 1.27
C PHE A 180 -5.00 3.88 2.63
N VAL A 181 -6.03 3.47 3.36
CA VAL A 181 -6.34 4.01 4.70
C VAL A 181 -5.96 3.07 5.82
N TRP A 182 -5.75 1.77 5.51
CA TRP A 182 -5.37 0.75 6.47
C TRP A 182 -4.62 -0.40 5.80
N GLY A 183 -3.84 -1.15 6.59
CA GLY A 183 -3.21 -2.38 6.14
C GLY A 183 -2.61 -3.18 7.29
N ALA A 184 -2.57 -4.51 7.13
CA ALA A 184 -1.95 -5.45 8.05
C ALA A 184 -1.37 -6.67 7.34
N GLU A 185 -0.49 -7.40 8.02
CA GLU A 185 0.01 -8.70 7.54
C GLU A 185 -1.07 -9.77 7.67
N GLY A 186 -1.23 -10.57 6.63
CA GLY A 186 -2.21 -11.65 6.54
C GLY A 186 -3.14 -11.48 5.35
N LYS A 187 -4.05 -12.46 5.19
CA LYS A 187 -5.08 -12.49 4.13
C LYS A 187 -6.33 -13.27 4.53
N ASP A 188 -6.50 -13.52 5.80
CA ASP A 188 -7.61 -14.30 6.34
C ASP A 188 -8.71 -13.40 6.91
N THR A 189 -9.76 -14.05 7.40
CA THR A 189 -10.89 -13.38 8.04
C THR A 189 -10.44 -12.54 9.24
N ALA A 190 -9.53 -13.08 10.08
CA ALA A 190 -9.07 -12.40 11.28
C ALA A 190 -8.28 -11.11 10.95
N THR A 191 -7.53 -11.12 9.85
CA THR A 191 -6.82 -9.92 9.38
C THR A 191 -7.80 -8.79 9.06
N LEU A 192 -8.90 -9.06 8.33
CA LEU A 192 -9.88 -8.01 8.03
C LEU A 192 -10.75 -7.67 9.26
N ASP A 193 -10.94 -8.61 10.20
CA ASP A 193 -11.61 -8.30 11.48
C ASP A 193 -10.86 -7.23 12.27
N SER A 194 -9.52 -7.21 12.22
CA SER A 194 -8.72 -6.19 12.91
C SER A 194 -8.91 -4.79 12.30
N PHE A 195 -9.20 -4.69 11.00
CA PHE A 195 -9.61 -3.43 10.37
C PHE A 195 -10.93 -2.93 10.94
N PHE A 196 -11.96 -3.79 11.01
CA PHE A 196 -13.26 -3.40 11.58
C PHE A 196 -13.15 -3.07 13.07
N GLY A 197 -12.28 -3.76 13.81
CA GLY A 197 -11.97 -3.44 15.20
C GLY A 197 -11.38 -2.05 15.38
N GLU A 198 -10.45 -1.61 14.50
CA GLU A 198 -9.91 -0.25 14.50
C GLU A 198 -10.94 0.79 14.03
N LEU A 199 -11.77 0.43 13.05
CA LEU A 199 -12.80 1.32 12.51
C LEU A 199 -13.90 1.61 13.56
N GLY A 200 -14.30 0.60 14.34
CA GLY A 200 -15.38 0.64 15.30
C GLY A 200 -16.76 0.42 14.67
N GLU A 201 -17.72 -0.02 15.47
CA GLU A 201 -19.05 -0.46 14.98
C GLU A 201 -19.84 0.65 14.28
N GLU A 202 -19.83 1.87 14.81
CA GLU A 202 -20.58 2.99 14.24
C GLU A 202 -20.10 3.31 12.82
N ARG A 203 -18.78 3.45 12.62
CA ARG A 203 -18.19 3.73 11.29
C ARG A 203 -18.29 2.53 10.37
N SER A 204 -18.22 1.32 10.91
CA SER A 204 -18.42 0.10 10.13
C SER A 204 -19.83 0.01 9.56
N ALA A 205 -20.83 0.40 10.35
CA ALA A 205 -22.24 0.44 9.91
C ALA A 205 -22.52 1.53 8.87
N ALA A 206 -21.68 2.56 8.79
CA ALA A 206 -21.78 3.64 7.79
C ALA A 206 -21.22 3.26 6.41
N ILE A 207 -20.49 2.14 6.31
CA ILE A 207 -19.99 1.66 5.01
C ILE A 207 -21.17 1.20 4.16
N THR A 208 -21.31 1.79 2.97
CA THR A 208 -22.36 1.49 2.01
C THR A 208 -21.98 0.42 0.99
N ALA A 209 -20.71 0.37 0.60
CA ALA A 209 -20.21 -0.63 -0.34
C ALA A 209 -18.75 -1.03 -0.05
N ILE A 210 -18.44 -2.30 -0.27
CA ILE A 210 -17.07 -2.84 -0.15
C ILE A 210 -16.74 -3.62 -1.41
N SER A 211 -15.69 -3.21 -2.13
CA SER A 211 -15.13 -4.01 -3.22
C SER A 211 -14.09 -4.98 -2.69
N MET A 212 -14.12 -6.21 -3.19
CA MET A 212 -13.17 -7.26 -2.83
C MET A 212 -13.06 -8.30 -3.94
N ASP A 213 -12.08 -9.20 -3.82
CA ASP A 213 -12.05 -10.37 -4.67
C ASP A 213 -13.18 -11.35 -4.30
N MET A 214 -13.40 -12.37 -5.13
CA MET A 214 -14.44 -13.39 -4.88
C MET A 214 -14.08 -14.40 -3.78
N GLY A 215 -13.07 -14.11 -2.95
CA GLY A 215 -12.67 -14.93 -1.81
C GLY A 215 -13.71 -14.95 -0.70
N ALA A 216 -13.80 -16.03 0.05
CA ALA A 216 -14.78 -16.18 1.12
C ALA A 216 -14.35 -15.48 2.43
N ALA A 217 -13.04 -15.24 2.63
CA ALA A 217 -12.50 -14.75 3.90
C ALA A 217 -12.96 -13.32 4.22
N PHE A 218 -12.86 -12.42 3.26
CA PHE A 218 -13.20 -11.01 3.43
C PHE A 218 -14.71 -10.81 3.50
N GLU A 219 -15.48 -11.52 2.68
CA GLU A 219 -16.95 -11.49 2.77
C GLU A 219 -17.44 -11.99 4.12
N LYS A 220 -16.86 -13.10 4.64
CA LYS A 220 -17.18 -13.61 5.97
C LYS A 220 -16.90 -12.59 7.07
N SER A 221 -15.79 -11.87 6.97
CA SER A 221 -15.46 -10.78 7.91
C SER A 221 -16.47 -9.64 7.82
N ALA A 222 -16.73 -9.12 6.63
CA ALA A 222 -17.66 -7.99 6.43
C ALA A 222 -19.09 -8.28 6.95
N ARG A 223 -19.53 -9.53 6.91
CA ARG A 223 -20.86 -9.97 7.36
C ARG A 223 -20.96 -10.28 8.86
N LYS A 224 -19.89 -10.16 9.63
CA LYS A 224 -19.95 -10.37 11.10
C LYS A 224 -20.76 -9.26 11.79
N PRO A 225 -21.46 -9.59 12.90
CA PRO A 225 -22.09 -8.57 13.75
C PRO A 225 -21.08 -7.49 14.17
N GLY A 226 -21.49 -6.24 14.17
CA GLY A 226 -20.63 -5.08 14.48
C GLY A 226 -19.73 -4.63 13.31
N HIS A 227 -19.71 -5.35 12.19
CA HIS A 227 -19.00 -4.95 10.97
C HIS A 227 -19.95 -4.34 9.94
N ALA A 228 -19.58 -4.33 8.69
CA ALA A 228 -20.36 -3.72 7.59
C ALA A 228 -21.45 -4.65 7.05
N THR A 229 -22.31 -5.17 7.91
CA THR A 229 -23.34 -6.19 7.57
C THR A 229 -24.32 -5.74 6.51
N LYS A 230 -24.62 -4.44 6.43
CA LYS A 230 -25.56 -3.82 5.48
C LYS A 230 -24.87 -3.35 4.17
N ALA A 231 -23.53 -3.34 4.14
CA ALA A 231 -22.80 -2.90 2.97
C ALA A 231 -23.05 -3.81 1.77
N VAL A 232 -23.15 -3.21 0.60
CA VAL A 232 -23.20 -3.93 -0.67
C VAL A 232 -21.80 -4.50 -0.95
N ILE A 233 -21.70 -5.82 -1.09
CA ILE A 233 -20.43 -6.47 -1.48
C ILE A 233 -20.32 -6.40 -3.00
N CYS A 234 -19.27 -5.77 -3.49
CA CYS A 234 -18.94 -5.63 -4.90
C CYS A 234 -17.80 -6.58 -5.24
N PHE A 235 -18.01 -7.52 -6.16
CA PHE A 235 -16.93 -8.36 -6.66
C PHE A 235 -16.37 -7.79 -7.95
N ASP A 236 -15.07 -7.55 -7.93
CA ASP A 236 -14.37 -6.93 -9.03
C ASP A 236 -14.45 -7.75 -10.33
N PRO A 237 -14.96 -7.16 -11.42
CA PRO A 237 -14.95 -7.77 -12.76
C PRO A 237 -13.59 -8.27 -13.23
N PHE A 238 -12.49 -7.61 -12.83
CA PHE A 238 -11.14 -8.07 -13.14
C PHE A 238 -10.88 -9.49 -12.61
N HIS A 239 -11.25 -9.78 -11.37
CA HIS A 239 -11.08 -11.11 -10.78
C HIS A 239 -11.98 -12.15 -11.44
N VAL A 240 -13.15 -11.75 -11.95
CA VAL A 240 -14.02 -12.62 -12.75
C VAL A 240 -13.32 -13.03 -14.04
N VAL A 241 -12.77 -12.06 -14.79
CA VAL A 241 -12.00 -12.33 -16.02
C VAL A 241 -10.73 -13.13 -15.74
N GLN A 242 -10.05 -12.83 -14.64
CA GLN A 242 -8.87 -13.57 -14.20
C GLN A 242 -9.19 -15.05 -13.90
N ALA A 243 -10.34 -15.35 -13.30
CA ALA A 243 -10.79 -16.73 -13.10
C ALA A 243 -10.95 -17.48 -14.42
N GLY A 244 -11.49 -16.83 -15.45
CA GLY A 244 -11.55 -17.37 -16.81
C GLY A 244 -10.17 -17.63 -17.40
N THR A 245 -9.21 -16.72 -17.20
CA THR A 245 -7.81 -16.87 -17.65
C THR A 245 -7.12 -18.05 -16.93
N GLN A 246 -7.35 -18.20 -15.61
CA GLN A 246 -6.82 -19.33 -14.85
C GLN A 246 -7.46 -20.67 -15.29
N ALA A 247 -8.75 -20.67 -15.61
CA ALA A 247 -9.42 -21.84 -16.15
C ALA A 247 -8.83 -22.28 -17.51
N LEU A 248 -8.57 -21.31 -18.41
CA LEU A 248 -7.87 -21.58 -19.67
C LEU A 248 -6.48 -22.18 -19.44
N GLU A 249 -5.71 -21.62 -18.49
CA GLU A 249 -4.36 -22.13 -18.20
C GLU A 249 -4.41 -23.58 -17.64
N LYS A 250 -5.42 -23.94 -16.84
CA LYS A 250 -5.63 -25.32 -16.39
C LYS A 250 -5.93 -26.25 -17.56
N VAL A 251 -6.82 -25.87 -18.48
CA VAL A 251 -7.12 -26.65 -19.71
C VAL A 251 -5.87 -26.78 -20.57
N ARG A 252 -5.12 -25.69 -20.77
CA ARG A 252 -3.87 -25.71 -21.53
C ARG A 252 -2.86 -26.71 -20.95
N ARG A 253 -2.70 -26.73 -19.63
CA ARG A 253 -1.79 -27.68 -18.95
C ARG A 253 -2.22 -29.12 -19.13
N SER A 254 -3.53 -29.41 -19.04
CA SER A 254 -4.07 -30.75 -19.27
C SER A 254 -3.79 -31.23 -20.69
N VAL A 255 -4.15 -30.40 -21.70
CA VAL A 255 -3.89 -30.71 -23.10
C VAL A 255 -2.39 -30.91 -23.39
N TRP A 256 -1.52 -30.09 -22.78
CA TRP A 256 -0.07 -30.24 -22.90
C TRP A 256 0.44 -31.55 -22.29
N GLN A 257 -0.08 -31.96 -21.13
CA GLN A 257 0.28 -33.24 -20.51
C GLN A 257 -0.14 -34.42 -21.37
N GLU A 258 -1.30 -34.36 -22.03
CA GLU A 258 -1.77 -35.38 -22.96
C GLU A 258 -0.87 -35.45 -24.21
N MET A 259 -0.53 -34.29 -24.79
CA MET A 259 0.36 -34.23 -25.96
C MET A 259 1.77 -34.77 -25.66
N ARG A 260 2.27 -34.62 -24.42
CA ARG A 260 3.58 -35.18 -24.02
C ARG A 260 3.62 -36.71 -24.01
N LYS A 261 2.47 -37.36 -23.89
CA LYS A 261 2.36 -38.84 -23.96
C LYS A 261 2.40 -39.37 -25.38
N LEU A 262 2.22 -38.50 -26.39
CA LEU A 262 2.26 -38.89 -27.81
C LEU A 262 3.72 -38.94 -28.29
N PRO A 263 3.99 -39.76 -29.35
CA PRO A 263 5.34 -39.91 -29.89
C PRO A 263 5.96 -38.62 -30.44
N ASP A 264 5.14 -37.68 -30.94
CA ASP A 264 5.62 -36.42 -31.55
C ASP A 264 6.00 -35.39 -30.47
N GLN A 265 7.25 -35.44 -30.01
CA GLN A 265 7.82 -34.48 -29.04
C GLN A 265 7.89 -33.04 -29.60
N ASN A 266 7.97 -32.85 -30.90
CA ASN A 266 8.02 -31.53 -31.54
C ASN A 266 6.66 -30.84 -31.49
N ALA A 267 5.56 -31.59 -31.59
CA ALA A 267 4.23 -31.04 -31.39
C ALA A 267 4.04 -30.48 -29.98
N ALA A 268 4.52 -31.18 -28.93
CA ALA A 268 4.47 -30.72 -27.57
C ALA A 268 5.31 -29.44 -27.32
N ARG A 269 6.49 -29.33 -27.95
CA ARG A 269 7.34 -28.12 -27.89
C ARG A 269 6.68 -26.90 -28.54
N ARG A 270 6.13 -27.07 -29.77
CA ARG A 270 5.39 -26.00 -30.47
C ARG A 270 4.18 -25.52 -29.67
N PHE A 271 3.50 -26.45 -29.02
CA PHE A 271 2.35 -26.14 -28.17
C PHE A 271 2.73 -25.30 -26.95
N LYS A 272 3.88 -25.54 -26.30
CA LYS A 272 4.39 -24.75 -25.19
C LYS A 272 4.54 -23.25 -25.57
N GLY A 273 4.96 -22.95 -26.77
CA GLY A 273 5.09 -21.57 -27.30
C GLY A 273 3.75 -20.84 -27.48
N ALA A 274 2.63 -21.56 -27.60
CA ALA A 274 1.30 -20.95 -27.75
C ALA A 274 0.76 -20.29 -26.46
N ARG A 275 1.41 -20.45 -25.30
CA ARG A 275 0.95 -19.92 -24.03
C ARG A 275 0.62 -18.43 -24.08
N TRP A 276 1.53 -17.62 -24.59
CA TRP A 276 1.36 -16.18 -24.61
C TRP A 276 0.29 -15.72 -25.60
N ALA A 277 0.13 -16.43 -26.73
CA ALA A 277 -0.97 -16.18 -27.67
C ALA A 277 -2.35 -16.42 -27.03
N LEU A 278 -2.46 -17.37 -26.09
CA LEU A 278 -3.71 -17.68 -25.40
C LEU A 278 -4.02 -16.75 -24.23
N LEU A 279 -3.00 -16.26 -23.51
CA LEU A 279 -3.17 -15.49 -22.28
C LEU A 279 -3.23 -13.99 -22.49
N LYS A 280 -2.57 -13.46 -23.52
CA LYS A 280 -2.62 -12.03 -23.86
C LYS A 280 -3.99 -11.61 -24.35
N ASN A 281 -4.27 -10.31 -24.25
CA ASN A 281 -5.44 -9.75 -24.92
C ASN A 281 -5.25 -9.74 -26.43
N PRO A 282 -6.32 -9.87 -27.23
CA PRO A 282 -6.23 -9.90 -28.68
C PRO A 282 -5.50 -8.69 -29.30
N GLY A 283 -5.66 -7.49 -28.71
CA GLY A 283 -4.98 -6.27 -29.18
C GLY A 283 -3.47 -6.22 -28.91
N ASP A 284 -2.96 -7.07 -27.98
CA ASP A 284 -1.56 -7.10 -27.57
C ASP A 284 -0.75 -8.23 -28.26
N LEU A 285 -1.38 -8.92 -29.21
CA LEU A 285 -0.77 -10.06 -29.89
C LEU A 285 0.18 -9.60 -30.98
N THR A 286 1.36 -10.26 -31.06
CA THR A 286 2.23 -10.16 -32.23
C THR A 286 1.63 -10.93 -33.41
N ASP A 287 2.12 -10.68 -34.64
CA ASP A 287 1.68 -11.38 -35.84
C ASP A 287 1.84 -12.90 -35.73
N ASP A 288 2.96 -13.36 -35.17
CA ASP A 288 3.23 -14.78 -34.91
C ASP A 288 2.25 -15.40 -33.92
N GLN A 289 1.90 -14.65 -32.86
CA GLN A 289 0.93 -15.08 -31.88
C GLN A 289 -0.47 -15.15 -32.47
N SER A 290 -0.83 -14.18 -33.32
CA SER A 290 -2.08 -14.14 -34.08
C SER A 290 -2.15 -15.32 -35.08
N ALA A 291 -1.06 -15.61 -35.79
CA ALA A 291 -0.97 -16.77 -36.65
C ALA A 291 -1.14 -18.10 -35.88
N THR A 292 -0.55 -18.18 -34.70
CA THR A 292 -0.69 -19.34 -33.79
C THR A 292 -2.15 -19.54 -33.38
N LEU A 293 -2.86 -18.48 -32.99
CA LEU A 293 -4.28 -18.55 -32.67
C LEU A 293 -5.14 -18.98 -33.88
N ARG A 294 -4.85 -18.48 -35.08
CA ARG A 294 -5.57 -18.93 -36.27
C ARG A 294 -5.38 -20.43 -36.54
N LYS A 295 -4.18 -20.97 -36.31
CA LYS A 295 -3.93 -22.42 -36.35
C LYS A 295 -4.72 -23.21 -35.34
N LEU A 296 -4.74 -22.72 -34.08
CA LEU A 296 -5.52 -23.33 -33.01
C LEU A 296 -7.03 -23.29 -33.30
N LYS A 297 -7.54 -22.18 -33.82
CA LYS A 297 -8.94 -22.06 -34.27
C LYS A 297 -9.33 -23.11 -35.28
N ARG A 298 -8.50 -23.29 -36.32
CA ARG A 298 -8.73 -24.30 -37.39
C ARG A 298 -8.69 -25.71 -36.85
N ARG A 299 -7.79 -26.01 -35.89
CA ARG A 299 -7.69 -27.33 -35.25
C ARG A 299 -8.88 -27.63 -34.36
N GLY A 300 -9.49 -26.61 -33.73
CA GLY A 300 -10.58 -26.76 -32.77
C GLY A 300 -10.14 -27.42 -31.48
N GLY A 301 -11.05 -28.22 -30.89
CA GLY A 301 -10.82 -28.97 -29.66
C GLY A 301 -10.96 -28.14 -28.38
N ASP A 302 -10.61 -28.77 -27.24
CA ASP A 302 -10.82 -28.23 -25.91
C ASP A 302 -10.11 -26.90 -25.67
N LEU A 303 -8.92 -26.79 -26.19
CA LEU A 303 -8.13 -25.56 -26.02
C LEU A 303 -8.75 -24.35 -26.72
N TRP A 304 -9.25 -24.52 -27.94
CA TRP A 304 -9.93 -23.44 -28.65
C TRP A 304 -11.26 -23.07 -27.99
N ARG A 305 -12.03 -24.09 -27.53
CA ARG A 305 -13.26 -23.86 -26.76
C ARG A 305 -12.99 -23.07 -25.46
N ALA A 306 -11.92 -23.44 -24.74
CA ALA A 306 -11.49 -22.74 -23.54
C ALA A 306 -11.08 -21.29 -23.81
N TYR A 307 -10.31 -21.04 -24.90
CA TYR A 307 -9.95 -19.70 -25.34
C TYR A 307 -11.18 -18.86 -25.69
N ALA A 308 -12.12 -19.42 -26.47
CA ALA A 308 -13.34 -18.73 -26.84
C ALA A 308 -14.22 -18.39 -25.62
N LEU A 309 -14.26 -19.26 -24.60
CA LEU A 309 -14.93 -18.95 -23.33
C LEU A 309 -14.24 -17.83 -22.55
N LYS A 310 -12.91 -17.86 -22.46
CA LYS A 310 -12.14 -16.78 -21.80
C LYS A 310 -12.40 -15.43 -22.48
N GLU A 311 -12.36 -15.37 -23.81
CA GLU A 311 -12.60 -14.13 -24.56
C GLU A 311 -14.06 -13.67 -24.46
N ALA A 312 -15.02 -14.59 -24.46
CA ALA A 312 -16.43 -14.25 -24.24
C ALA A 312 -16.64 -13.62 -22.86
N LEU A 313 -16.01 -14.16 -21.81
CA LEU A 313 -16.09 -13.60 -20.47
C LEU A 313 -15.43 -12.22 -20.39
N ARG A 314 -14.27 -12.05 -21.01
CA ARG A 314 -13.58 -10.76 -21.06
C ARG A 314 -14.41 -9.69 -21.79
N ALA A 315 -15.05 -10.07 -22.89
CA ALA A 315 -15.85 -9.15 -23.70
C ALA A 315 -17.06 -8.58 -22.94
N ILE A 316 -17.62 -9.30 -21.96
CA ILE A 316 -18.73 -8.81 -21.12
C ILE A 316 -18.35 -7.53 -20.37
N PHE A 317 -17.07 -7.44 -19.94
CA PHE A 317 -16.58 -6.31 -19.14
C PHE A 317 -15.65 -5.37 -19.92
N ALA A 318 -15.54 -5.52 -21.24
CA ALA A 318 -14.67 -4.67 -22.07
C ALA A 318 -15.36 -3.38 -22.55
N GLY A 319 -16.69 -3.30 -22.45
CA GLY A 319 -17.51 -2.15 -22.84
C GLY A 319 -18.19 -1.51 -21.63
N ASP A 320 -18.83 -0.39 -21.87
CA ASP A 320 -19.65 0.33 -20.89
C ASP A 320 -21.11 -0.12 -21.04
N LEU A 321 -21.39 -1.35 -20.59
CA LEU A 321 -22.70 -1.98 -20.66
C LEU A 321 -23.49 -1.73 -19.37
N ALA A 322 -24.80 -1.60 -19.49
CA ALA A 322 -25.70 -1.49 -18.34
C ALA A 322 -25.76 -2.81 -17.54
N GLU A 323 -26.17 -2.71 -16.26
CA GLU A 323 -26.20 -3.85 -15.32
C GLU A 323 -27.02 -5.02 -15.85
N ASP A 324 -28.19 -4.75 -16.44
CA ASP A 324 -29.08 -5.77 -17.00
C ASP A 324 -28.50 -6.47 -18.23
N GLU A 325 -27.82 -5.73 -19.10
CA GLU A 325 -27.10 -6.31 -20.25
C GLU A 325 -25.95 -7.22 -19.79
N VAL A 326 -25.13 -6.75 -18.83
CA VAL A 326 -24.08 -7.57 -18.21
C VAL A 326 -24.70 -8.82 -17.58
N GLY A 327 -25.82 -8.69 -16.87
CA GLY A 327 -26.54 -9.81 -16.26
C GLY A 327 -26.96 -10.87 -17.28
N MET A 328 -27.57 -10.45 -18.39
CA MET A 328 -27.97 -11.37 -19.48
C MET A 328 -26.75 -12.06 -20.12
N LEU A 329 -25.68 -11.33 -20.36
CA LEU A 329 -24.45 -11.87 -20.95
C LEU A 329 -23.74 -12.86 -20.02
N LEU A 330 -23.71 -12.58 -18.70
CA LEU A 330 -23.22 -13.51 -17.68
C LEU A 330 -24.04 -14.81 -17.64
N ASP A 331 -25.37 -14.73 -17.71
CA ASP A 331 -26.23 -15.91 -17.71
C ASP A 331 -26.02 -16.76 -18.96
N ARG A 332 -25.87 -16.14 -20.14
CA ARG A 332 -25.49 -16.83 -21.39
C ARG A 332 -24.10 -17.48 -21.30
N PHE A 333 -23.12 -16.75 -20.74
CA PHE A 333 -21.78 -17.30 -20.50
C PHE A 333 -21.85 -18.51 -19.57
N CYS A 334 -22.50 -18.40 -18.42
CA CYS A 334 -22.63 -19.47 -17.44
C CYS A 334 -23.31 -20.70 -18.04
N SER A 335 -24.37 -20.53 -18.85
CA SER A 335 -25.03 -21.61 -19.56
C SER A 335 -24.10 -22.34 -20.53
N ARG A 336 -23.35 -21.56 -21.35
CA ARG A 336 -22.37 -22.09 -22.30
C ARG A 336 -21.20 -22.80 -21.61
N ALA A 337 -20.65 -22.21 -20.55
CA ALA A 337 -19.53 -22.75 -19.78
C ALA A 337 -19.90 -24.07 -19.09
N SER A 338 -21.11 -24.16 -18.49
CA SER A 338 -21.60 -25.37 -17.85
C SER A 338 -21.78 -26.55 -18.80
N ARG A 339 -22.12 -26.29 -20.07
CA ARG A 339 -22.29 -27.30 -21.13
C ARG A 339 -21.00 -27.58 -21.94
N SER A 340 -19.91 -26.90 -21.62
CA SER A 340 -18.67 -27.03 -22.40
C SER A 340 -17.93 -28.36 -22.21
N GLY A 341 -18.22 -29.12 -21.14
CA GLY A 341 -17.44 -30.31 -20.75
C GLY A 341 -16.07 -29.96 -20.14
N LEU A 342 -15.70 -28.69 -20.05
CA LEU A 342 -14.43 -28.22 -19.51
C LEU A 342 -14.56 -27.97 -18.02
N LYS A 343 -14.21 -28.92 -17.15
CA LYS A 343 -14.33 -28.82 -15.69
C LYS A 343 -13.88 -27.48 -15.11
N PRO A 344 -12.72 -26.88 -15.49
CA PRO A 344 -12.31 -25.58 -14.97
C PRO A 344 -13.32 -24.46 -15.28
N PHE A 345 -13.96 -24.45 -16.45
CA PHE A 345 -14.95 -23.44 -16.81
C PHE A 345 -16.32 -23.70 -16.16
N VAL A 346 -16.68 -24.96 -15.94
CA VAL A 346 -17.87 -25.31 -15.13
C VAL A 346 -17.75 -24.70 -13.72
N THR A 347 -16.57 -24.83 -13.10
CA THR A 347 -16.30 -24.21 -11.79
C THR A 347 -16.39 -22.68 -11.84
N VAL A 348 -15.88 -22.04 -12.89
CA VAL A 348 -16.03 -20.58 -13.07
C VAL A 348 -17.49 -20.18 -13.17
N ALA A 349 -18.30 -20.90 -13.95
CA ALA A 349 -19.73 -20.63 -14.06
C ALA A 349 -20.48 -20.77 -12.73
N GLN A 350 -20.15 -21.79 -11.93
CA GLN A 350 -20.70 -21.96 -10.58
C GLN A 350 -20.34 -20.81 -9.66
N THR A 351 -19.07 -20.35 -9.70
CA THR A 351 -18.59 -19.22 -8.91
C THR A 351 -19.32 -17.94 -9.30
N ILE A 352 -19.44 -17.65 -10.61
CA ILE A 352 -20.14 -16.47 -11.11
C ILE A 352 -21.62 -16.50 -10.67
N ARG A 353 -22.32 -17.62 -10.80
CA ARG A 353 -23.72 -17.73 -10.34
C ARG A 353 -23.87 -17.44 -8.85
N LYS A 354 -22.98 -18.00 -8.03
CA LYS A 354 -22.97 -17.78 -6.58
C LYS A 354 -22.71 -16.31 -6.21
N ARG A 355 -21.92 -15.59 -7.01
CA ARG A 355 -21.48 -14.23 -6.75
C ARG A 355 -22.16 -13.17 -7.65
N ARG A 356 -23.20 -13.59 -8.39
CA ARG A 356 -23.84 -12.77 -9.44
C ARG A 356 -24.25 -11.38 -8.95
N GLU A 357 -24.95 -11.32 -7.82
CA GLU A 357 -25.42 -10.06 -7.26
C GLU A 357 -24.28 -9.08 -6.95
N GLY A 358 -23.19 -9.55 -6.37
CA GLY A 358 -22.03 -8.70 -6.07
C GLY A 358 -21.26 -8.29 -7.33
N ILE A 359 -21.23 -9.11 -8.38
CA ILE A 359 -20.64 -8.74 -9.67
C ILE A 359 -21.47 -7.65 -10.33
N LEU A 360 -22.79 -7.77 -10.35
CA LEU A 360 -23.68 -6.76 -10.89
C LEU A 360 -23.69 -5.47 -10.07
N ALA A 361 -23.62 -5.57 -8.75
CA ALA A 361 -23.47 -4.42 -7.88
C ALA A 361 -22.20 -3.61 -8.17
N ALA A 362 -21.09 -4.27 -8.51
CA ALA A 362 -19.86 -3.58 -8.90
C ALA A 362 -20.05 -2.76 -10.19
N VAL A 363 -20.81 -3.29 -11.15
CA VAL A 363 -21.15 -2.57 -12.40
C VAL A 363 -22.08 -1.39 -12.10
N ARG A 364 -23.18 -1.63 -11.37
CA ARG A 364 -24.18 -0.63 -11.02
C ARG A 364 -23.60 0.57 -10.27
N LEU A 365 -22.72 0.31 -9.29
CA LEU A 365 -22.14 1.35 -8.44
C LEU A 365 -20.92 2.00 -9.07
N GLY A 366 -20.46 1.53 -10.23
CA GLY A 366 -19.23 2.02 -10.85
C GLY A 366 -17.99 1.75 -9.98
N VAL A 367 -18.12 0.85 -9.00
CA VAL A 367 -17.05 0.44 -8.10
C VAL A 367 -16.19 -0.58 -8.85
N ASN A 368 -15.65 -0.13 -10.01
CA ASN A 368 -14.69 -0.94 -10.75
C ASN A 368 -13.28 -0.70 -10.20
N ASN A 369 -12.51 -1.74 -10.21
CA ASN A 369 -11.17 -1.76 -9.65
C ASN A 369 -10.11 -1.07 -10.52
N ALA A 370 -10.45 -0.31 -11.55
CA ALA A 370 -9.45 0.41 -12.34
C ALA A 370 -8.56 1.29 -11.44
N ARG A 371 -9.15 1.94 -10.42
CA ARG A 371 -8.39 2.66 -9.39
C ARG A 371 -7.59 1.71 -8.48
N HIS A 372 -8.18 0.58 -8.08
CA HIS A 372 -7.50 -0.45 -7.28
C HIS A 372 -6.39 -1.15 -8.06
N GLU A 373 -6.61 -1.48 -9.34
CA GLU A 373 -5.57 -2.04 -10.19
C GLU A 373 -4.41 -1.05 -10.36
N GLY A 374 -4.71 0.24 -10.51
CA GLY A 374 -3.73 1.31 -10.47
C GLY A 374 -2.96 1.36 -9.15
N LEU A 375 -3.63 1.24 -8.01
CA LEU A 375 -3.01 1.17 -6.68
C LEU A 375 -2.16 -0.10 -6.53
N ASN A 376 -2.68 -1.26 -6.88
CA ASN A 376 -1.95 -2.52 -6.82
C ASN A 376 -0.73 -2.55 -7.75
N ARG A 377 -0.83 -1.94 -8.93
CA ARG A 377 0.33 -1.74 -9.81
C ARG A 377 1.40 -0.89 -9.14
N ARG A 378 1.00 0.21 -8.48
CA ARG A 378 1.91 1.06 -7.71
C ARG A 378 2.53 0.32 -6.53
N VAL A 379 1.76 -0.49 -5.79
CA VAL A 379 2.30 -1.36 -4.72
C VAL A 379 3.34 -2.33 -5.27
N ARG A 380 3.07 -2.98 -6.40
CA ARG A 380 4.05 -3.88 -7.06
C ARG A 380 5.32 -3.14 -7.49
N LEU A 381 5.19 -1.91 -7.98
CA LEU A 381 6.36 -1.07 -8.32
C LEU A 381 7.17 -0.72 -7.06
N ILE A 382 6.53 -0.40 -5.94
CA ILE A 382 7.18 -0.14 -4.65
C ILE A 382 7.94 -1.39 -4.19
N ILE A 383 7.30 -2.57 -4.21
CA ILE A 383 7.91 -3.84 -3.82
C ILE A 383 9.12 -4.16 -4.71
N ASN A 384 8.99 -4.00 -6.02
CA ASN A 384 10.07 -4.26 -6.97
C ASN A 384 11.25 -3.30 -6.78
N ARG A 385 10.98 -2.00 -6.59
CA ARG A 385 12.00 -0.97 -6.33
C ARG A 385 12.76 -1.22 -5.03
N ALA A 386 12.09 -1.78 -4.02
CA ALA A 386 12.71 -2.09 -2.75
C ALA A 386 13.62 -3.32 -2.77
N TYR A 387 13.63 -4.09 -3.87
CA TYR A 387 14.36 -5.37 -3.98
C TYR A 387 14.03 -6.39 -2.88
N GLY A 388 12.87 -6.25 -2.25
CA GLY A 388 12.36 -7.06 -1.14
C GLY A 388 12.36 -6.32 0.19
N PHE A 389 11.68 -6.91 1.17
CA PHE A 389 11.55 -6.38 2.52
C PHE A 389 11.98 -7.42 3.55
N HIS A 390 12.54 -6.97 4.67
CA HIS A 390 12.90 -7.83 5.79
C HIS A 390 11.68 -8.16 6.68
N SER A 391 10.66 -7.32 6.70
CA SER A 391 9.43 -7.50 7.48
C SER A 391 8.20 -6.93 6.77
N ALA A 392 7.02 -7.43 7.14
CA ALA A 392 5.74 -6.91 6.69
C ALA A 392 5.54 -5.44 7.10
N ASN A 393 5.97 -5.06 8.30
CA ASN A 393 5.90 -3.68 8.79
C ASN A 393 6.72 -2.72 7.93
N ALA A 394 7.92 -3.12 7.50
CA ALA A 394 8.73 -2.29 6.60
C ALA A 394 8.07 -2.11 5.23
N ALA A 395 7.45 -3.18 4.69
CA ALA A 395 6.69 -3.11 3.45
C ALA A 395 5.47 -2.19 3.59
N LEU A 396 4.69 -2.39 4.66
CA LEU A 396 3.50 -1.60 4.94
C LEU A 396 3.85 -0.12 5.17
N ALA A 397 4.91 0.16 5.93
CA ALA A 397 5.35 1.54 6.17
C ALA A 397 5.67 2.27 4.86
N LEU A 398 6.42 1.64 3.95
CA LEU A 398 6.75 2.25 2.66
C LEU A 398 5.52 2.41 1.75
N ILE A 399 4.61 1.43 1.73
CA ILE A 399 3.34 1.51 0.99
C ILE A 399 2.50 2.67 1.53
N MET A 400 2.32 2.76 2.85
CA MET A 400 1.49 3.81 3.47
C MET A 400 2.11 5.20 3.35
N VAL A 401 3.43 5.34 3.43
CA VAL A 401 4.13 6.61 3.18
C VAL A 401 3.95 7.07 1.74
N THR A 402 3.88 6.13 0.78
CA THR A 402 3.78 6.45 -0.65
C THR A 402 2.33 6.62 -1.13
N LEU A 403 1.41 5.81 -0.63
CA LEU A 403 0.04 5.68 -1.14
C LEU A 403 -1.06 5.93 -0.09
N GLY A 404 -0.67 6.16 1.16
CA GLY A 404 -1.58 6.50 2.25
C GLY A 404 -1.90 8.01 2.30
N PRO A 405 -2.80 8.42 3.19
CA PRO A 405 -3.16 9.82 3.39
C PRO A 405 -2.13 10.54 4.28
N ILE A 406 -0.91 10.65 3.76
CA ILE A 406 0.17 11.43 4.37
C ILE A 406 0.35 12.70 3.55
N ASN A 407 0.39 13.84 4.22
CA ASN A 407 0.77 15.10 3.61
C ASN A 407 2.27 15.31 3.81
N HIS A 408 3.03 15.13 2.74
CA HIS A 408 4.48 15.36 2.73
C HIS A 408 4.76 16.85 2.56
N VAL A 409 4.93 17.55 3.67
CA VAL A 409 5.32 18.97 3.66
C VAL A 409 6.82 19.07 3.85
N LEU A 410 7.52 19.51 2.81
CA LEU A 410 8.95 19.73 2.87
C LEU A 410 9.29 21.00 3.72
N PRO A 411 10.49 21.09 4.29
CA PRO A 411 10.84 22.20 5.19
C PRO A 411 10.60 23.58 4.58
N HIS A 412 10.89 23.77 3.29
CA HIS A 412 10.71 25.05 2.59
C HIS A 412 9.25 25.37 2.22
N GLU A 413 8.35 24.39 2.29
CA GLU A 413 6.91 24.54 2.00
C GLU A 413 6.12 24.90 3.26
N ARG A 414 6.74 24.78 4.44
CA ARG A 414 6.06 25.16 5.68
C ARG A 414 5.87 26.66 5.73
N ALA A 415 4.63 27.09 5.94
CA ALA A 415 4.36 28.50 6.20
C ALA A 415 5.24 28.98 7.36
N LYS A 416 5.94 30.09 7.18
CA LYS A 416 6.67 30.73 8.27
C LYS A 416 5.66 31.05 9.36
N VAL A 417 5.72 30.32 10.46
CA VAL A 417 4.96 30.69 11.66
C VAL A 417 5.53 32.04 12.08
N ALA A 418 4.71 33.08 11.96
CA ALA A 418 5.08 34.38 12.49
C ALA A 418 5.50 34.19 13.95
N ASP A 419 6.73 34.55 14.28
CA ASP A 419 7.21 34.53 15.67
C ASP A 419 6.30 35.51 16.44
N PRO A 420 5.57 35.07 17.50
CA PRO A 420 4.76 35.96 18.33
C PRO A 420 5.60 36.97 19.09
#